data_e6dd4ed94fcc06c716b2784ed08ec89b
#
_entry.id   e6dd4ed94fcc06c716b2784ed08ec89b
#
_cell.length_a   1.000
_cell.length_b   1.000
_cell.length_c   1.000
_cell.angle_alpha   90.00
_cell.angle_beta   90.00
_cell.angle_gamma   90.00
#
_symmetry.space_group_name_H-M   'P 1'
#
loop_
_entity.id
_entity.type
_entity.pdbx_description
1 polymer ?
#
loop_
_entity_poly.entity_id
_entity_poly.type
_entity_poly.pdbx_seq_one_letter_code
_entity_poly.pdbx_strand_id
1 'polypeptide(L)'
;MNQSFAAHCEHEFSWDPNRPLVLACSGGLDSVVLVHLMHTYHGNLILVHMNYGLRGDESDQDEAFVTALGAELGYEVVVERVAPEIVKDQPRVSLQMKARELRYAFFEHVMLTRKAQGVLTAHHADDNLETFLINFSRGTGLKGLTGIKAQGSGLFRPLLPFKREEILAYAQKNGYTWREDRSNQSDDYQRNIIRHHISPGFNKLERPWDKSLAQTQDYLNQAQSLLQDYLDQIAAQVITTTEDGLCLDLILLRSYPNNNLILSALGREYGLKEGQDIGQLAKAQSGARLYTQTHQLLKDRDVILINPIDDSEVVVLADQEKKAQRSEVQNESPEQWLITDQGQGQNTPVQFTFTPVDSLGESGPDVIYVPTELLEFPLKLRRLQTGDVFHPFGGPGKKKISKFFKDERLSLVRKNKIWLLQCGDRIMWVVGLRADERFRVPDSCKAITKISWRSAE
;
A
#
# COMPACT_ATOMS: atom_id res chain seq x y z
N MET A 1 24.65 -21.99 24.98
CA MET A 1 23.89 -21.36 23.87
C MET A 1 22.93 -22.34 23.19
N ASN A 2 23.34 -23.57 22.78
CA ASN A 2 22.43 -24.51 22.07
C ASN A 2 21.09 -24.75 22.77
N GLN A 3 21.09 -25.09 24.06
CA GLN A 3 19.85 -25.37 24.78
C GLN A 3 18.95 -24.12 24.89
N SER A 4 19.53 -22.95 25.18
CA SER A 4 18.76 -21.70 25.27
C SER A 4 18.23 -21.27 23.91
N PHE A 5 18.98 -21.53 22.83
CA PHE A 5 18.55 -21.27 21.46
C PHE A 5 17.39 -22.17 21.06
N ALA A 6 17.50 -23.48 21.31
CA ALA A 6 16.43 -24.44 21.01
C ALA A 6 15.13 -24.08 21.76
N ALA A 7 15.24 -23.83 23.09
CA ALA A 7 14.10 -23.45 23.89
C ALA A 7 13.43 -22.13 23.42
N HIS A 8 14.23 -21.15 22.99
CA HIS A 8 13.70 -19.92 22.39
C HIS A 8 12.98 -20.20 21.07
N CYS A 9 13.59 -20.99 20.19
CA CYS A 9 12.96 -21.33 18.92
C CYS A 9 11.65 -22.11 19.07
N GLU A 10 11.60 -23.07 19.99
CA GLU A 10 10.39 -23.84 20.30
C GLU A 10 9.25 -22.98 20.88
N HIS A 11 9.62 -21.96 21.66
CA HIS A 11 8.63 -21.04 22.24
C HIS A 11 8.10 -20.03 21.21
N GLU A 12 9.01 -19.47 20.40
CA GLU A 12 8.69 -18.31 19.57
C GLU A 12 8.22 -18.67 18.17
N PHE A 13 8.65 -19.81 17.62
CA PHE A 13 8.41 -20.15 16.22
C PHE A 13 7.74 -21.52 16.08
N SER A 14 6.79 -21.61 15.15
CA SER A 14 6.10 -22.86 14.80
C SER A 14 6.52 -23.31 13.39
N TRP A 15 7.73 -23.87 13.28
CA TRP A 15 8.23 -24.35 12.00
C TRP A 15 7.87 -25.80 11.72
N ASP A 16 7.52 -26.11 10.47
CA ASP A 16 7.34 -27.47 9.98
C ASP A 16 8.73 -28.09 9.68
N PRO A 17 9.16 -29.16 10.34
CA PRO A 17 10.48 -29.76 10.09
C PRO A 17 10.64 -30.33 8.67
N ASN A 18 9.53 -30.61 7.99
CA ASN A 18 9.56 -31.14 6.62
C ASN A 18 9.71 -30.06 5.55
N ARG A 19 9.53 -28.78 5.91
CA ARG A 19 9.66 -27.66 4.98
C ARG A 19 10.99 -26.93 5.19
N PRO A 20 11.70 -26.53 4.11
CA PRO A 20 12.95 -25.82 4.26
C PRO A 20 12.75 -24.41 4.84
N LEU A 21 13.80 -23.94 5.52
CA LEU A 21 13.99 -22.55 5.89
C LEU A 21 15.14 -21.95 5.04
N VAL A 22 14.91 -20.78 4.49
CA VAL A 22 15.97 -20.01 3.84
C VAL A 22 16.78 -19.29 4.93
N LEU A 23 18.11 -19.38 4.90
CA LEU A 23 18.97 -18.68 5.85
C LEU A 23 19.89 -17.70 5.11
N ALA A 24 19.74 -16.42 5.42
CA ALA A 24 20.58 -15.36 4.87
C ALA A 24 21.98 -15.41 5.51
N CYS A 25 22.97 -15.87 4.75
CA CYS A 25 24.35 -16.01 5.19
C CYS A 25 25.25 -15.00 4.48
N SER A 26 25.79 -14.03 5.25
CA SER A 26 26.77 -13.07 4.74
C SER A 26 28.22 -13.56 4.84
N GLY A 27 28.47 -14.69 5.52
CA GLY A 27 29.80 -15.15 5.88
C GLY A 27 30.36 -14.53 7.16
N GLY A 28 29.71 -13.51 7.71
CA GLY A 28 30.10 -12.88 8.99
C GLY A 28 29.72 -13.71 10.20
N LEU A 29 30.33 -13.38 11.36
CA LEU A 29 30.18 -14.09 12.64
C LEU A 29 28.74 -14.51 12.94
N ASP A 30 27.80 -13.56 12.95
CA ASP A 30 26.44 -13.77 13.43
C ASP A 30 25.68 -14.73 12.49
N SER A 31 25.88 -14.60 11.19
CA SER A 31 25.24 -15.46 10.19
C SER A 31 25.80 -16.89 10.21
N VAL A 32 27.10 -17.03 10.39
CA VAL A 32 27.77 -18.36 10.49
C VAL A 32 27.33 -19.09 11.76
N VAL A 33 27.26 -18.38 12.89
CA VAL A 33 26.75 -18.98 14.14
C VAL A 33 25.29 -19.40 13.99
N LEU A 34 24.47 -18.59 13.33
CA LEU A 34 23.08 -18.96 13.07
C LEU A 34 22.97 -20.22 12.20
N VAL A 35 23.84 -20.37 11.17
CA VAL A 35 23.89 -21.60 10.35
C VAL A 35 24.16 -22.82 11.21
N HIS A 36 25.17 -22.79 12.06
CA HIS A 36 25.53 -23.94 12.92
C HIS A 36 24.48 -24.26 13.99
N LEU A 37 23.86 -23.25 14.60
CA LEU A 37 22.75 -23.43 15.54
C LEU A 37 21.53 -24.05 14.87
N MET A 38 21.16 -23.54 13.69
CA MET A 38 20.03 -24.06 12.94
C MET A 38 20.32 -25.46 12.32
N HIS A 39 21.57 -25.74 11.97
CA HIS A 39 21.99 -27.09 11.57
C HIS A 39 21.70 -28.13 12.65
N THR A 40 22.00 -27.78 13.91
CA THR A 40 21.72 -28.66 15.06
C THR A 40 20.23 -28.76 15.40
N TYR A 41 19.48 -27.64 15.21
CA TYR A 41 18.09 -27.53 15.69
C TYR A 41 17.05 -28.02 14.65
N HIS A 42 17.19 -27.60 13.39
CA HIS A 42 16.18 -27.85 12.34
C HIS A 42 16.67 -28.75 11.21
N GLY A 43 17.90 -28.56 10.76
CA GLY A 43 18.57 -29.42 9.78
C GLY A 43 18.10 -29.30 8.31
N ASN A 44 16.97 -28.62 8.02
CA ASN A 44 16.42 -28.46 6.65
C ASN A 44 16.55 -26.99 6.22
N LEU A 45 17.74 -26.65 5.68
CA LEU A 45 18.13 -25.27 5.36
C LEU A 45 18.53 -25.10 3.90
N ILE A 46 18.26 -23.92 3.37
CA ILE A 46 18.80 -23.40 2.11
C ILE A 46 19.56 -22.14 2.44
N LEU A 47 20.86 -22.10 2.22
CA LEU A 47 21.66 -20.91 2.46
C LEU A 47 21.50 -19.94 1.27
N VAL A 48 21.34 -18.66 1.55
CA VAL A 48 21.30 -17.62 0.52
C VAL A 48 22.37 -16.56 0.78
N HIS A 49 23.12 -16.24 -0.26
CA HIS A 49 24.14 -15.20 -0.22
C HIS A 49 23.92 -14.20 -1.36
N MET A 50 24.07 -12.91 -1.07
CA MET A 50 24.00 -11.86 -2.07
C MET A 50 25.33 -11.17 -2.20
N ASN A 51 25.98 -11.32 -3.37
CA ASN A 51 27.23 -10.68 -3.72
C ASN A 51 26.95 -9.39 -4.51
N TYR A 52 27.19 -8.24 -3.92
CA TYR A 52 26.99 -6.93 -4.56
C TYR A 52 28.20 -6.46 -5.38
N GLY A 53 29.31 -7.17 -5.38
CA GLY A 53 30.55 -6.78 -6.07
C GLY A 53 31.18 -5.46 -5.59
N LEU A 54 30.69 -4.88 -4.47
CA LEU A 54 31.09 -3.56 -4.01
C LEU A 54 32.51 -3.48 -3.48
N ARG A 55 33.10 -4.63 -3.10
CA ARG A 55 34.45 -4.77 -2.53
C ARG A 55 35.40 -5.59 -3.42
N GLY A 56 35.03 -5.83 -4.68
CA GLY A 56 35.81 -6.63 -5.61
C GLY A 56 36.15 -8.04 -5.05
N ASP A 57 37.40 -8.42 -5.04
CA ASP A 57 37.87 -9.75 -4.60
C ASP A 57 37.39 -10.16 -3.20
N GLU A 58 37.20 -9.22 -2.27
CA GLU A 58 36.66 -9.53 -0.93
C GLU A 58 35.22 -10.05 -1.00
N SER A 59 34.41 -9.48 -1.90
CA SER A 59 33.04 -9.96 -2.11
C SER A 59 32.99 -11.38 -2.70
N ASP A 60 33.91 -11.69 -3.59
CA ASP A 60 34.03 -13.04 -4.19
C ASP A 60 34.57 -14.06 -3.17
N GLN A 61 35.45 -13.65 -2.28
CA GLN A 61 35.91 -14.49 -1.18
C GLN A 61 34.81 -14.77 -0.13
N ASP A 62 33.95 -13.82 0.14
CA ASP A 62 32.79 -14.03 1.01
C ASP A 62 31.81 -15.04 0.40
N GLU A 63 31.54 -14.94 -0.90
CA GLU A 63 30.73 -15.90 -1.64
C GLU A 63 31.36 -17.32 -1.61
N ALA A 64 32.67 -17.42 -1.89
CA ALA A 64 33.40 -18.69 -1.86
C ALA A 64 33.34 -19.32 -0.45
N PHE A 65 33.49 -18.53 0.60
CA PHE A 65 33.39 -18.99 1.97
C PHE A 65 31.99 -19.55 2.31
N VAL A 66 30.91 -18.83 1.95
CA VAL A 66 29.54 -19.28 2.19
C VAL A 66 29.23 -20.55 1.41
N THR A 67 29.73 -20.65 0.16
CA THR A 67 29.58 -21.84 -0.68
C THR A 67 30.30 -23.06 -0.08
N ALA A 68 31.50 -22.87 0.43
CA ALA A 68 32.27 -23.91 1.11
C ALA A 68 31.58 -24.38 2.41
N LEU A 69 31.06 -23.42 3.22
CA LEU A 69 30.29 -23.73 4.44
C LEU A 69 29.04 -24.55 4.11
N GLY A 70 28.29 -24.18 3.07
CA GLY A 70 27.13 -24.95 2.63
C GLY A 70 27.49 -26.36 2.18
N ALA A 71 28.56 -26.52 1.41
CA ALA A 71 29.06 -27.82 0.97
C ALA A 71 29.51 -28.70 2.15
N GLU A 72 30.21 -28.13 3.14
CA GLU A 72 30.66 -28.83 4.34
C GLU A 72 29.46 -29.37 5.16
N LEU A 73 28.38 -28.57 5.29
CA LEU A 73 27.21 -28.94 6.06
C LEU A 73 26.13 -29.67 5.26
N GLY A 74 26.31 -29.85 3.96
CA GLY A 74 25.40 -30.56 3.06
C GLY A 74 24.16 -29.75 2.64
N TYR A 75 24.26 -28.42 2.61
CA TYR A 75 23.15 -27.53 2.23
C TYR A 75 23.29 -26.97 0.81
N GLU A 76 22.13 -26.78 0.15
CA GLU A 76 22.06 -25.97 -1.07
C GLU A 76 22.44 -24.51 -0.73
N VAL A 77 23.30 -23.92 -1.56
CA VAL A 77 23.63 -22.49 -1.51
C VAL A 77 23.15 -21.82 -2.77
N VAL A 78 22.27 -20.84 -2.61
CA VAL A 78 21.79 -20.00 -3.72
C VAL A 78 22.47 -18.65 -3.62
N VAL A 79 23.23 -18.30 -4.65
CA VAL A 79 23.96 -17.03 -4.73
C VAL A 79 23.31 -16.13 -5.76
N GLU A 80 23.08 -14.87 -5.39
CA GLU A 80 22.69 -13.81 -6.31
C GLU A 80 23.82 -12.80 -6.45
N ARG A 81 24.26 -12.56 -7.67
CA ARG A 81 25.27 -11.55 -7.99
C ARG A 81 24.61 -10.32 -8.58
N VAL A 82 24.83 -9.17 -7.96
CA VAL A 82 24.29 -7.88 -8.40
C VAL A 82 25.44 -7.02 -8.92
N ALA A 83 25.30 -6.52 -10.15
CA ALA A 83 26.28 -5.59 -10.70
C ALA A 83 26.35 -4.32 -9.86
N PRO A 84 27.55 -3.84 -9.48
CA PRO A 84 27.72 -2.67 -8.59
C PRO A 84 27.00 -1.41 -9.08
N GLU A 85 26.84 -1.26 -10.39
CA GLU A 85 26.16 -0.14 -11.05
C GLU A 85 24.67 -0.08 -10.66
N ILE A 86 24.00 -1.23 -10.54
CA ILE A 86 22.59 -1.31 -10.16
C ILE A 86 22.36 -0.77 -8.76
N VAL A 87 23.35 -0.89 -7.88
CA VAL A 87 23.28 -0.42 -6.50
C VAL A 87 23.66 1.06 -6.40
N LYS A 88 24.59 1.54 -7.26
CA LYS A 88 25.16 2.90 -7.20
C LYS A 88 24.35 3.95 -7.98
N ASP A 89 23.63 3.58 -9.02
CA ASP A 89 23.11 4.49 -10.05
C ASP A 89 21.72 5.11 -9.74
N GLN A 90 21.31 5.26 -8.47
CA GLN A 90 20.05 5.89 -8.16
C GLN A 90 20.20 7.20 -7.37
N PRO A 91 19.98 8.38 -7.96
CA PRO A 91 20.30 9.69 -7.37
C PRO A 91 19.42 10.12 -6.18
N ARG A 92 18.45 9.33 -5.73
CA ARG A 92 17.54 9.67 -4.63
C ARG A 92 17.37 8.60 -3.56
N VAL A 93 18.02 7.45 -3.69
CA VAL A 93 17.94 6.33 -2.75
C VAL A 93 19.33 6.04 -2.21
N SER A 94 19.48 5.92 -0.89
CA SER A 94 20.78 5.56 -0.34
C SER A 94 21.17 4.15 -0.80
N LEU A 95 22.47 3.94 -1.06
CA LEU A 95 23.05 2.64 -1.44
C LEU A 95 22.57 1.50 -0.52
N GLN A 96 22.48 1.78 0.79
CA GLN A 96 21.98 0.81 1.78
C GLN A 96 20.50 0.47 1.61
N MET A 97 19.66 1.45 1.28
CA MET A 97 18.24 1.20 1.04
C MET A 97 18.05 0.36 -0.22
N LYS A 98 18.81 0.64 -1.30
CA LYS A 98 18.73 -0.15 -2.54
C LYS A 98 19.24 -1.58 -2.34
N ALA A 99 20.38 -1.73 -1.69
CA ALA A 99 20.90 -3.05 -1.33
C ALA A 99 19.93 -3.86 -0.47
N ARG A 100 19.23 -3.18 0.46
CA ARG A 100 18.20 -3.80 1.28
C ARG A 100 16.99 -4.25 0.46
N GLU A 101 16.47 -3.42 -0.42
CA GLU A 101 15.36 -3.73 -1.32
C GLU A 101 15.67 -4.97 -2.18
N LEU A 102 16.81 -4.98 -2.86
CA LEU A 102 17.27 -6.10 -3.69
C LEU A 102 17.40 -7.40 -2.88
N ARG A 103 17.95 -7.30 -1.65
CA ARG A 103 18.10 -8.43 -0.75
C ARG A 103 16.77 -9.07 -0.39
N TYR A 104 15.77 -8.26 -0.02
CA TYR A 104 14.45 -8.80 0.34
C TYR A 104 13.71 -9.38 -0.85
N ALA A 105 13.82 -8.76 -2.04
CA ALA A 105 13.26 -9.32 -3.27
C ALA A 105 13.90 -10.69 -3.64
N PHE A 106 15.21 -10.81 -3.47
CA PHE A 106 15.91 -12.09 -3.65
C PHE A 106 15.46 -13.14 -2.64
N PHE A 107 15.34 -12.78 -1.37
CA PHE A 107 14.88 -13.70 -0.34
C PHE A 107 13.47 -14.21 -0.62
N GLU A 108 12.57 -13.33 -1.02
CA GLU A 108 11.20 -13.68 -1.39
C GLU A 108 11.16 -14.62 -2.60
N HIS A 109 11.95 -14.31 -3.63
CA HIS A 109 12.08 -15.17 -4.80
C HIS A 109 12.53 -16.58 -4.45
N VAL A 110 13.58 -16.73 -3.64
CA VAL A 110 14.07 -18.06 -3.21
C VAL A 110 13.04 -18.76 -2.33
N MET A 111 12.41 -18.04 -1.40
CA MET A 111 11.37 -18.59 -0.54
C MET A 111 10.21 -19.18 -1.36
N LEU A 112 9.75 -18.48 -2.38
CA LEU A 112 8.65 -18.93 -3.25
C LEU A 112 9.08 -20.10 -4.14
N THR A 113 10.22 -20.02 -4.78
CA THR A 113 10.69 -21.06 -5.73
C THR A 113 11.06 -22.37 -5.04
N ARG A 114 11.55 -22.33 -3.81
CA ARG A 114 11.88 -23.50 -2.98
C ARG A 114 10.75 -23.93 -2.04
N LYS A 115 9.60 -23.26 -2.06
CA LYS A 115 8.46 -23.50 -1.17
C LYS A 115 8.85 -23.49 0.31
N ALA A 116 9.84 -22.63 0.64
CA ALA A 116 10.31 -22.49 2.00
C ALA A 116 9.25 -21.81 2.88
N GLN A 117 9.28 -22.07 4.18
CA GLN A 117 8.30 -21.51 5.11
C GLN A 117 8.67 -20.11 5.61
N GLY A 118 9.90 -19.67 5.38
CA GLY A 118 10.34 -18.33 5.70
C GLY A 118 11.85 -18.16 5.61
N VAL A 119 12.30 -16.95 5.96
CA VAL A 119 13.70 -16.52 5.86
C VAL A 119 14.27 -16.20 7.24
N LEU A 120 15.36 -16.81 7.59
CA LEU A 120 16.12 -16.58 8.82
C LEU A 120 17.16 -15.49 8.59
N THR A 121 17.25 -14.55 9.52
CA THR A 121 18.27 -13.50 9.53
C THR A 121 18.95 -13.42 10.90
N ALA A 122 20.24 -13.12 10.92
CA ALA A 122 21.09 -13.17 12.11
C ALA A 122 21.07 -11.86 12.93
N HIS A 123 19.92 -11.17 13.02
CA HIS A 123 19.78 -10.03 13.90
C HIS A 123 19.80 -10.47 15.36
N HIS A 124 20.52 -9.75 16.19
CA HIS A 124 20.76 -10.06 17.61
C HIS A 124 20.38 -8.89 18.53
N ALA A 125 20.56 -9.04 19.84
CA ALA A 125 20.13 -8.05 20.85
C ALA A 125 20.77 -6.68 20.62
N ASP A 126 22.05 -6.63 20.24
CA ASP A 126 22.76 -5.36 20.00
C ASP A 126 22.18 -4.63 18.76
N ASP A 127 21.77 -5.35 17.69
CA ASP A 127 21.07 -4.75 16.56
C ASP A 127 19.74 -4.12 16.97
N ASN A 128 19.04 -4.75 17.92
CA ASN A 128 17.81 -4.25 18.47
C ASN A 128 18.02 -2.97 19.27
N LEU A 129 19.08 -2.90 20.10
CA LEU A 129 19.48 -1.69 20.82
C LEU A 129 19.86 -0.57 19.85
N GLU A 130 20.69 -0.87 18.83
CA GLU A 130 21.07 0.09 17.80
C GLU A 130 19.83 0.67 17.09
N THR A 131 18.88 -0.19 16.70
CA THR A 131 17.64 0.23 16.05
C THR A 131 16.77 1.10 16.95
N PHE A 132 16.64 0.72 18.23
CA PHE A 132 15.93 1.51 19.22
C PHE A 132 16.55 2.92 19.37
N LEU A 133 17.87 3.02 19.51
CA LEU A 133 18.58 4.29 19.68
C LEU A 133 18.50 5.16 18.41
N ILE A 134 18.62 4.58 17.22
CA ILE A 134 18.45 5.29 15.95
C ILE A 134 17.04 5.88 15.85
N ASN A 135 16.02 5.08 16.13
CA ASN A 135 14.63 5.51 16.05
C ASN A 135 14.32 6.58 17.12
N PHE A 136 14.81 6.39 18.35
CA PHE A 136 14.69 7.37 19.41
C PHE A 136 15.32 8.71 19.03
N SER A 137 16.54 8.71 18.48
CA SER A 137 17.24 9.93 18.06
C SER A 137 16.54 10.68 16.93
N ARG A 138 15.72 10.00 16.14
CA ARG A 138 14.90 10.58 15.05
C ARG A 138 13.55 11.11 15.52
N GLY A 139 13.19 10.95 16.78
CA GLY A 139 11.90 11.40 17.29
C GLY A 139 10.72 10.56 16.78
N THR A 140 10.83 9.24 16.81
CA THR A 140 9.79 8.33 16.35
C THR A 140 8.59 8.24 17.31
N GLY A 141 7.44 7.81 16.78
CA GLY A 141 6.29 7.42 17.61
C GLY A 141 6.44 6.01 18.22
N LEU A 142 5.40 5.56 18.95
CA LEU A 142 5.36 4.29 19.66
C LEU A 142 5.85 3.10 18.82
N LYS A 143 5.37 2.97 17.59
CA LYS A 143 5.70 1.89 16.65
C LYS A 143 7.23 1.77 16.39
N GLY A 144 7.95 2.88 16.33
CA GLY A 144 9.39 2.84 16.07
C GLY A 144 10.22 2.45 17.30
N LEU A 145 9.65 2.53 18.51
CA LEU A 145 10.32 2.15 19.77
C LEU A 145 10.06 0.67 20.15
N THR A 146 9.16 -0.03 19.48
CA THR A 146 8.87 -1.45 19.76
C THR A 146 9.99 -2.40 19.34
N GLY A 147 11.05 -1.89 18.69
CA GLY A 147 12.22 -2.65 18.33
C GLY A 147 12.06 -3.56 17.12
N ILE A 148 12.99 -4.48 16.97
CA ILE A 148 12.99 -5.50 15.90
C ILE A 148 12.11 -6.65 16.36
N LYS A 149 11.08 -7.00 15.57
CA LYS A 149 10.22 -8.15 15.87
C LYS A 149 10.96 -9.46 15.64
N ALA A 150 10.76 -10.45 16.52
CA ALA A 150 11.32 -11.79 16.36
C ALA A 150 10.82 -12.46 15.08
N GLN A 151 9.55 -12.23 14.69
CA GLN A 151 8.97 -12.71 13.44
C GLN A 151 8.05 -11.66 12.80
N GLY A 152 7.90 -11.74 11.47
CA GLY A 152 6.98 -10.90 10.70
C GLY A 152 7.29 -10.90 9.21
N SER A 153 6.23 -10.88 8.38
CA SER A 153 6.36 -10.87 6.92
C SER A 153 7.25 -11.99 6.36
N GLY A 154 7.14 -13.21 6.92
CA GLY A 154 7.96 -14.35 6.49
C GLY A 154 9.43 -14.30 6.94
N LEU A 155 9.82 -13.34 7.78
CA LEU A 155 11.17 -13.20 8.32
C LEU A 155 11.20 -13.66 9.78
N PHE A 156 12.23 -14.42 10.13
CA PHE A 156 12.50 -14.92 11.48
C PHE A 156 13.88 -14.48 11.95
N ARG A 157 14.02 -14.19 13.25
CA ARG A 157 15.26 -13.69 13.88
C ARG A 157 15.59 -14.45 15.15
N PRO A 158 16.08 -15.69 15.00
CA PRO A 158 16.27 -16.56 16.15
C PRO A 158 17.37 -16.11 17.12
N LEU A 159 18.31 -15.25 16.66
CA LEU A 159 19.37 -14.70 17.51
C LEU A 159 18.97 -13.45 18.29
N LEU A 160 17.74 -12.95 18.10
CA LEU A 160 17.32 -11.67 18.69
C LEU A 160 17.49 -11.55 20.21
N PRO A 161 17.30 -12.59 21.04
CA PRO A 161 17.53 -12.52 22.48
C PRO A 161 19.00 -12.57 22.92
N PHE A 162 19.93 -12.93 22.01
CA PHE A 162 21.33 -13.15 22.34
C PHE A 162 22.17 -11.92 22.05
N LYS A 163 23.15 -11.65 22.94
CA LYS A 163 24.12 -10.58 22.73
C LYS A 163 25.22 -11.02 21.76
N ARG A 164 25.80 -10.06 21.07
CA ARG A 164 26.94 -10.33 20.17
C ARG A 164 28.12 -10.97 20.87
N GLU A 165 28.39 -10.60 22.15
CA GLU A 165 29.44 -11.22 22.94
C GLU A 165 29.19 -12.71 23.20
N GLU A 166 27.94 -13.14 23.41
CA GLU A 166 27.55 -14.55 23.60
C GLU A 166 27.73 -15.33 22.30
N ILE A 167 27.37 -14.71 21.17
CA ILE A 167 27.54 -15.27 19.83
C ILE A 167 29.03 -15.48 19.52
N LEU A 168 29.89 -14.48 19.81
CA LEU A 168 31.33 -14.57 19.64
C LEU A 168 31.94 -15.67 20.50
N ALA A 169 31.61 -15.68 21.80
CA ALA A 169 32.11 -16.70 22.72
C ALA A 169 31.71 -18.11 22.30
N TYR A 170 30.48 -18.27 21.77
CA TYR A 170 30.02 -19.54 21.23
C TYR A 170 30.79 -19.98 19.98
N ALA A 171 31.03 -19.06 19.04
CA ALA A 171 31.83 -19.35 17.84
C ALA A 171 33.26 -19.78 18.19
N GLN A 172 33.91 -19.03 19.07
CA GLN A 172 35.29 -19.33 19.54
C GLN A 172 35.37 -20.68 20.24
N LYS A 173 34.41 -20.99 21.14
CA LYS A 173 34.36 -22.27 21.85
C LYS A 173 34.24 -23.47 20.93
N ASN A 174 33.53 -23.32 19.79
CA ASN A 174 33.33 -24.40 18.82
C ASN A 174 34.33 -24.40 17.67
N GLY A 175 35.26 -23.44 17.65
CA GLY A 175 36.31 -23.34 16.59
C GLY A 175 35.75 -22.93 15.23
N TYR A 176 34.61 -22.25 15.18
CA TYR A 176 34.04 -21.78 13.91
C TYR A 176 34.88 -20.66 13.32
N THR A 177 35.01 -20.66 12.01
CA THR A 177 35.65 -19.59 11.25
C THR A 177 34.62 -18.71 10.59
N TRP A 178 34.88 -17.43 10.45
CA TRP A 178 34.03 -16.46 9.78
C TRP A 178 34.86 -15.39 9.07
N ARG A 179 34.19 -14.60 8.23
CA ARG A 179 34.79 -13.47 7.51
C ARG A 179 34.52 -12.17 8.28
N GLU A 180 35.54 -11.32 8.42
CA GLU A 180 35.35 -9.97 9.01
C GLU A 180 35.11 -8.95 7.90
N ASP A 181 34.01 -8.20 8.04
CA ASP A 181 33.69 -7.10 7.12
C ASP A 181 34.36 -5.81 7.59
N ARG A 182 35.37 -5.34 6.86
CA ARG A 182 36.10 -4.10 7.14
C ARG A 182 35.21 -2.85 7.14
N SER A 183 34.08 -2.85 6.42
CA SER A 183 33.15 -1.74 6.42
C SER A 183 32.47 -1.49 7.78
N ASN A 184 32.50 -2.48 8.68
CA ASN A 184 32.04 -2.33 10.06
C ASN A 184 32.97 -1.46 10.95
N GLN A 185 34.18 -1.13 10.46
CA GLN A 185 35.16 -0.37 11.24
C GLN A 185 35.06 1.15 11.04
N SER A 186 34.34 1.64 10.01
CA SER A 186 34.20 3.07 9.75
C SER A 186 32.99 3.65 10.49
N ASP A 187 33.12 4.91 10.95
CA ASP A 187 32.02 5.68 11.56
C ASP A 187 31.18 6.48 10.57
N ASP A 188 31.24 6.14 9.28
CA ASP A 188 30.54 6.85 8.21
C ASP A 188 29.01 6.76 8.36
N TYR A 189 28.53 5.79 9.12
CA TYR A 189 27.10 5.55 9.30
C TYR A 189 26.67 5.69 10.76
N GLN A 190 25.52 6.33 10.97
CA GLN A 190 24.92 6.53 12.31
C GLN A 190 24.88 5.22 13.13
N ARG A 191 24.64 4.08 12.49
CA ARG A 191 24.61 2.78 13.14
C ARG A 191 25.98 2.39 13.72
N ASN A 192 27.05 2.65 12.98
CA ASN A 192 28.43 2.36 13.42
C ASN A 192 28.84 3.28 14.58
N ILE A 193 28.46 4.56 14.54
CA ILE A 193 28.68 5.49 15.65
C ILE A 193 28.01 4.96 16.94
N ILE A 194 26.77 4.52 16.84
CA ILE A 194 26.06 3.95 18.01
C ILE A 194 26.76 2.69 18.49
N ARG A 195 27.15 1.80 17.57
CA ARG A 195 27.82 0.53 17.87
C ARG A 195 29.16 0.72 18.56
N HIS A 196 29.98 1.68 18.09
CA HIS A 196 31.33 1.87 18.59
C HIS A 196 31.40 2.76 19.85
N HIS A 197 30.55 3.78 19.94
CA HIS A 197 30.69 4.83 20.97
C HIS A 197 29.58 4.82 22.02
N ILE A 198 28.38 4.31 21.71
CA ILE A 198 27.23 4.37 22.61
C ILE A 198 26.94 3.00 23.23
N SER A 199 26.76 1.96 22.39
CA SER A 199 26.39 0.62 22.84
C SER A 199 27.33 0.01 23.87
N PRO A 200 28.69 0.21 23.79
CA PRO A 200 29.59 -0.32 24.81
C PRO A 200 29.37 0.27 26.21
N GLY A 201 28.78 1.48 26.28
CA GLY A 201 28.44 2.09 27.58
C GLY A 201 27.34 1.33 28.33
N PHE A 202 26.42 0.70 27.60
CA PHE A 202 25.33 -0.10 28.17
C PHE A 202 25.82 -1.36 28.86
N ASN A 203 26.94 -1.96 28.41
CA ASN A 203 27.57 -3.11 29.08
C ASN A 203 28.18 -2.78 30.45
N LYS A 204 28.37 -1.47 30.76
CA LYS A 204 28.88 -1.01 32.05
C LYS A 204 27.78 -0.73 33.06
N LEU A 205 26.51 -0.84 32.69
CA LEU A 205 25.39 -0.63 33.58
C LEU A 205 25.24 -1.83 34.53
N GLU A 206 24.81 -1.58 35.76
CA GLU A 206 24.62 -2.62 36.80
C GLU A 206 23.53 -3.64 36.38
N ARG A 207 22.49 -3.18 35.67
CA ARG A 207 21.43 -4.06 35.19
C ARG A 207 21.70 -4.54 33.76
N PRO A 208 21.41 -5.79 33.46
CA PRO A 208 21.48 -6.32 32.09
C PRO A 208 20.56 -5.52 31.15
N TRP A 209 21.17 -4.71 30.30
CA TRP A 209 20.43 -3.78 29.40
C TRP A 209 19.54 -4.52 28.41
N ASP A 210 19.96 -5.68 27.93
CA ASP A 210 19.24 -6.53 27.00
C ASP A 210 17.88 -6.93 27.56
N LYS A 211 17.82 -7.41 28.81
CA LYS A 211 16.57 -7.76 29.49
C LYS A 211 15.71 -6.53 29.77
N SER A 212 16.32 -5.42 30.19
CA SER A 212 15.60 -4.17 30.44
C SER A 212 14.99 -3.60 29.15
N LEU A 213 15.74 -3.64 28.05
CA LEU A 213 15.25 -3.21 26.74
C LEU A 213 14.10 -4.10 26.26
N ALA A 214 14.27 -5.43 26.30
CA ALA A 214 13.24 -6.38 25.93
C ALA A 214 11.94 -6.17 26.72
N GLN A 215 12.03 -5.99 28.04
CA GLN A 215 10.88 -5.71 28.91
C GLN A 215 10.19 -4.38 28.53
N THR A 216 10.98 -3.32 28.28
CA THR A 216 10.45 -2.02 27.86
C THR A 216 9.72 -2.15 26.53
N GLN A 217 10.33 -2.85 25.57
CA GLN A 217 9.72 -3.08 24.25
C GLN A 217 8.45 -3.94 24.35
N ASP A 218 8.41 -4.90 25.27
CA ASP A 218 7.19 -5.70 25.51
C ASP A 218 6.04 -4.80 26.01
N TYR A 219 6.29 -3.92 27.00
CA TYR A 219 5.28 -2.95 27.44
C TYR A 219 4.82 -2.02 26.31
N LEU A 220 5.75 -1.57 25.46
CA LEU A 220 5.40 -0.73 24.31
C LEU A 220 4.57 -1.49 23.28
N ASN A 221 4.89 -2.77 23.04
CA ASN A 221 4.11 -3.63 22.14
C ASN A 221 2.69 -3.90 22.68
N GLN A 222 2.55 -4.17 23.98
CA GLN A 222 1.25 -4.33 24.64
C GLN A 222 0.42 -3.05 24.53
N ALA A 223 1.02 -1.89 24.80
CA ALA A 223 0.35 -0.60 24.65
C ALA A 223 -0.07 -0.32 23.19
N GLN A 224 0.78 -0.68 22.23
CA GLN A 224 0.47 -0.56 20.81
C GLN A 224 -0.69 -1.48 20.39
N SER A 225 -0.73 -2.72 20.90
CA SER A 225 -1.83 -3.65 20.64
C SER A 225 -3.17 -3.10 21.15
N LEU A 226 -3.20 -2.61 22.40
CA LEU A 226 -4.39 -1.99 22.98
C LEU A 226 -4.85 -0.75 22.18
N LEU A 227 -3.90 0.05 21.72
CA LEU A 227 -4.21 1.21 20.87
C LEU A 227 -4.78 0.78 19.52
N GLN A 228 -4.23 -0.26 18.92
CA GLN A 228 -4.73 -0.78 17.64
C GLN A 228 -6.15 -1.34 17.79
N ASP A 229 -6.41 -2.15 18.83
CA ASP A 229 -7.77 -2.66 19.12
C ASP A 229 -8.78 -1.53 19.28
N TYR A 230 -8.39 -0.45 19.95
CA TYR A 230 -9.23 0.73 20.12
C TYR A 230 -9.49 1.46 18.78
N LEU A 231 -8.45 1.60 17.93
CA LEU A 231 -8.59 2.21 16.62
C LEU A 231 -9.47 1.36 15.69
N ASP A 232 -9.33 0.04 15.73
CA ASP A 232 -10.14 -0.89 14.94
C ASP A 232 -11.62 -0.82 15.34
N GLN A 233 -11.92 -0.73 16.64
CA GLN A 233 -13.28 -0.52 17.13
C GLN A 233 -13.88 0.80 16.64
N ILE A 234 -13.09 1.87 16.63
CA ILE A 234 -13.55 3.16 16.10
C ILE A 234 -13.71 3.08 14.59
N ALA A 235 -12.76 2.50 13.87
CA ALA A 235 -12.83 2.34 12.42
C ALA A 235 -14.11 1.62 11.99
N ALA A 236 -14.46 0.54 12.69
CA ALA A 236 -15.69 -0.21 12.44
C ALA A 236 -16.98 0.62 12.63
N GLN A 237 -16.93 1.69 13.41
CA GLN A 237 -18.07 2.58 13.60
C GLN A 237 -18.11 3.76 12.64
N VAL A 238 -16.94 4.36 12.34
CA VAL A 238 -16.85 5.59 11.54
C VAL A 238 -16.58 5.34 10.06
N ILE A 239 -16.17 4.14 9.67
CA ILE A 239 -15.90 3.78 8.26
C ILE A 239 -16.94 2.79 7.79
N THR A 240 -17.63 3.13 6.71
CA THR A 240 -18.61 2.26 6.06
C THR A 240 -18.24 2.03 4.60
N THR A 241 -18.52 0.83 4.10
CA THR A 241 -18.36 0.52 2.66
C THR A 241 -19.59 1.00 1.91
N THR A 242 -19.37 1.77 0.85
CA THR A 242 -20.40 2.29 -0.05
C THR A 242 -20.07 1.93 -1.50
N GLU A 243 -20.99 2.18 -2.42
CA GLU A 243 -20.74 2.05 -3.88
C GLU A 243 -19.60 2.97 -4.36
N ASP A 244 -19.34 4.06 -3.65
CA ASP A 244 -18.31 5.05 -3.98
C ASP A 244 -16.96 4.76 -3.32
N GLY A 245 -16.81 3.64 -2.60
CA GLY A 245 -15.62 3.24 -1.85
C GLY A 245 -15.86 3.27 -0.34
N LEU A 246 -14.77 3.30 0.43
CA LEU A 246 -14.83 3.45 1.89
C LEU A 246 -15.19 4.90 2.25
N CYS A 247 -16.15 5.07 3.13
CA CYS A 247 -16.66 6.36 3.56
C CYS A 247 -16.37 6.57 5.06
N LEU A 248 -15.49 7.50 5.39
CA LEU A 248 -15.18 7.92 6.75
C LEU A 248 -16.10 9.07 7.18
N ASP A 249 -16.93 8.86 8.19
CA ASP A 249 -17.84 9.85 8.75
C ASP A 249 -17.12 10.80 9.72
N LEU A 250 -16.98 12.06 9.32
CA LEU A 250 -16.33 13.10 10.14
C LEU A 250 -17.21 13.63 11.26
N ILE A 251 -18.55 13.55 11.13
CA ILE A 251 -19.47 14.00 12.20
C ILE A 251 -19.34 13.02 13.36
N LEU A 252 -19.47 11.73 13.08
CA LEU A 252 -19.34 10.69 14.09
C LEU A 252 -17.94 10.68 14.70
N LEU A 253 -16.91 10.83 13.90
CA LEU A 253 -15.53 10.90 14.38
C LEU A 253 -15.31 12.06 15.36
N ARG A 254 -15.93 13.22 15.13
CA ARG A 254 -15.82 14.39 16.03
C ARG A 254 -16.38 14.13 17.43
N SER A 255 -17.23 13.13 17.63
CA SER A 255 -17.76 12.76 18.96
C SER A 255 -16.71 12.09 19.85
N TYR A 256 -15.64 11.56 19.27
CA TYR A 256 -14.58 10.90 20.02
C TYR A 256 -13.58 11.90 20.62
N PRO A 257 -13.10 11.67 21.84
CA PRO A 257 -11.95 12.39 22.36
C PRO A 257 -10.72 12.11 21.48
N ASN A 258 -9.85 13.10 21.32
CA ASN A 258 -8.63 12.97 20.48
C ASN A 258 -8.91 12.64 18.99
N ASN A 259 -10.07 13.06 18.46
CA ASN A 259 -10.47 12.76 17.09
C ASN A 259 -9.44 13.10 16.02
N ASN A 260 -8.63 14.17 16.19
CA ASN A 260 -7.55 14.50 15.27
C ASN A 260 -6.43 13.45 15.26
N LEU A 261 -6.07 12.89 16.43
CA LEU A 261 -5.08 11.81 16.52
C LEU A 261 -5.61 10.52 15.92
N ILE A 262 -6.90 10.21 16.19
CA ILE A 262 -7.59 9.04 15.60
C ILE A 262 -7.62 9.18 14.08
N LEU A 263 -8.01 10.34 13.56
CA LEU A 263 -8.04 10.60 12.12
C LEU A 263 -6.66 10.42 11.48
N SER A 264 -5.60 10.93 12.12
CA SER A 264 -4.23 10.77 11.64
C SER A 264 -3.75 9.31 11.71
N ALA A 265 -4.18 8.55 12.72
CA ALA A 265 -3.86 7.13 12.84
C ALA A 265 -4.56 6.32 11.76
N LEU A 266 -5.86 6.51 11.54
CA LEU A 266 -6.62 5.89 10.45
C LEU A 266 -6.05 6.25 9.08
N GLY A 267 -5.67 7.52 8.86
CA GLY A 267 -5.05 7.93 7.60
C GLY A 267 -3.75 7.18 7.27
N ARG A 268 -2.95 6.83 8.30
CA ARG A 268 -1.72 6.04 8.11
C ARG A 268 -1.98 4.61 7.64
N GLU A 269 -3.10 4.00 8.01
CA GLU A 269 -3.51 2.69 7.52
C GLU A 269 -3.78 2.70 6.01
N TYR A 270 -4.20 3.85 5.48
CA TYR A 270 -4.41 4.08 4.06
C TYR A 270 -3.21 4.73 3.35
N GLY A 271 -2.01 4.55 3.90
CA GLY A 271 -0.75 4.94 3.26
C GLY A 271 -0.37 6.41 3.38
N LEU A 272 -0.92 7.14 4.38
CA LEU A 272 -0.53 8.52 4.67
C LEU A 272 0.93 8.58 5.10
N LYS A 273 1.71 9.41 4.42
CA LYS A 273 3.15 9.61 4.72
C LYS A 273 3.34 10.62 5.85
N GLU A 274 4.52 10.56 6.45
CA GLU A 274 5.00 11.61 7.35
C GLU A 274 5.00 12.97 6.65
N GLY A 275 4.48 13.99 7.33
CA GLY A 275 4.31 15.35 6.74
C GLY A 275 3.01 15.56 5.97
N GLN A 276 2.23 14.54 5.65
CA GLN A 276 0.88 14.68 5.11
C GLN A 276 -0.13 14.86 6.25
N ASP A 277 -1.01 15.86 6.14
CA ASP A 277 -2.00 16.19 7.18
C ASP A 277 -3.43 15.95 6.69
N ILE A 278 -3.99 14.80 7.06
CA ILE A 278 -5.40 14.46 6.80
C ILE A 278 -6.36 15.39 7.58
N GLY A 279 -5.91 16.02 8.66
CA GLY A 279 -6.69 17.01 9.39
C GLY A 279 -6.94 18.28 8.59
N GLN A 280 -6.00 18.68 7.72
CA GLN A 280 -6.23 19.76 6.76
C GLN A 280 -7.27 19.36 5.71
N LEU A 281 -7.20 18.13 5.19
CA LEU A 281 -8.21 17.60 4.26
C LEU A 281 -9.60 17.60 4.91
N ALA A 282 -9.72 17.17 6.17
CA ALA A 282 -11.00 17.13 6.90
C ALA A 282 -11.64 18.52 7.05
N LYS A 283 -10.84 19.59 7.12
CA LYS A 283 -11.29 20.99 7.22
C LYS A 283 -11.48 21.67 5.87
N ALA A 284 -10.96 21.06 4.79
CA ALA A 284 -11.02 21.64 3.46
C ALA A 284 -12.45 21.66 2.88
N GLN A 285 -12.63 22.41 1.80
CA GLN A 285 -13.88 22.40 1.05
C GLN A 285 -14.11 21.07 0.35
N SER A 286 -15.37 20.71 0.10
CA SER A 286 -15.73 19.54 -0.71
C SER A 286 -15.05 19.60 -2.08
N GLY A 287 -14.43 18.50 -2.47
CA GLY A 287 -13.63 18.38 -3.70
C GLY A 287 -12.12 18.38 -3.47
N ALA A 288 -11.65 18.76 -2.29
CA ALA A 288 -10.23 18.65 -1.93
C ALA A 288 -9.80 17.17 -1.91
N ARG A 289 -8.58 16.92 -2.40
CA ARG A 289 -8.01 15.57 -2.53
C ARG A 289 -6.65 15.50 -1.85
N LEU A 290 -6.35 14.32 -1.29
CA LEU A 290 -5.04 13.97 -0.77
C LEU A 290 -4.70 12.58 -1.32
N TYR A 291 -3.54 12.47 -1.95
CA TYR A 291 -3.04 11.20 -2.48
C TYR A 291 -2.00 10.62 -1.54
N THR A 292 -2.21 9.37 -1.17
CA THR A 292 -1.25 8.58 -0.39
C THR A 292 -0.45 7.65 -1.31
N GLN A 293 0.28 6.68 -0.78
CA GLN A 293 0.97 5.68 -1.61
C GLN A 293 0.00 4.69 -2.28
N THR A 294 -1.15 4.46 -1.67
CA THR A 294 -2.06 3.37 -2.03
C THR A 294 -3.49 3.83 -2.27
N HIS A 295 -3.86 5.02 -1.79
CA HIS A 295 -5.24 5.49 -1.83
C HIS A 295 -5.34 6.98 -2.19
N GLN A 296 -6.46 7.33 -2.83
CA GLN A 296 -6.95 8.69 -2.95
C GLN A 296 -7.98 8.96 -1.85
N LEU A 297 -7.77 10.02 -1.10
CA LEU A 297 -8.71 10.53 -0.10
C LEU A 297 -9.40 11.77 -0.65
N LEU A 298 -10.73 11.73 -0.79
CA LEU A 298 -11.52 12.82 -1.34
C LEU A 298 -12.48 13.37 -0.26
N LYS A 299 -12.38 14.65 0.04
CA LYS A 299 -13.32 15.36 0.92
C LYS A 299 -14.65 15.58 0.21
N ASP A 300 -15.74 15.03 0.73
CA ASP A 300 -17.10 15.33 0.28
C ASP A 300 -18.01 15.68 1.47
N ARG A 301 -18.34 16.94 1.64
CA ARG A 301 -19.16 17.47 2.77
C ARG A 301 -18.57 17.05 4.13
N ASP A 302 -19.29 16.23 4.89
CA ASP A 302 -18.88 15.75 6.22
C ASP A 302 -18.27 14.35 6.20
N VAL A 303 -17.83 13.88 5.05
CA VAL A 303 -17.15 12.59 4.90
C VAL A 303 -15.82 12.72 4.15
N ILE A 304 -14.95 11.73 4.33
CA ILE A 304 -13.81 11.48 3.45
C ILE A 304 -14.04 10.15 2.74
N LEU A 305 -14.09 10.18 1.42
CA LEU A 305 -14.12 8.97 0.58
C LEU A 305 -12.69 8.49 0.37
N ILE A 306 -12.46 7.21 0.61
CA ILE A 306 -11.15 6.56 0.53
C ILE A 306 -11.24 5.49 -0.57
N ASN A 307 -10.49 5.68 -1.64
CA ASN A 307 -10.47 4.77 -2.78
C ASN A 307 -9.04 4.32 -3.07
N PRO A 308 -8.80 3.04 -3.43
CA PRO A 308 -7.52 2.61 -3.94
C PRO A 308 -7.14 3.43 -5.18
N ILE A 309 -5.85 3.66 -5.38
CA ILE A 309 -5.33 4.27 -6.61
C ILE A 309 -5.03 3.14 -7.58
N ASP A 310 -5.58 3.18 -8.80
CA ASP A 310 -5.21 2.26 -9.87
C ASP A 310 -3.78 2.53 -10.36
N ASP A 311 -3.05 1.48 -10.75
CA ASP A 311 -1.67 1.59 -11.26
C ASP A 311 -1.55 2.55 -12.46
N SER A 312 -2.60 2.72 -13.25
CA SER A 312 -2.70 3.69 -14.34
C SER A 312 -2.74 5.15 -13.85
N GLU A 313 -3.33 5.42 -12.69
CA GLU A 313 -3.35 6.76 -12.08
C GLU A 313 -2.03 7.12 -11.40
N VAL A 314 -1.28 6.13 -10.89
CA VAL A 314 0.04 6.35 -10.28
C VAL A 314 1.03 6.94 -11.28
N VAL A 315 0.99 6.51 -12.53
CA VAL A 315 1.84 7.02 -13.62
C VAL A 315 1.50 8.49 -13.93
N VAL A 316 0.22 8.83 -13.96
CA VAL A 316 -0.27 10.21 -14.22
C VAL A 316 0.10 11.15 -13.07
N LEU A 317 0.04 10.68 -11.81
CA LEU A 317 0.40 11.46 -10.62
C LEU A 317 1.92 11.73 -10.55
N ALA A 318 2.75 10.76 -10.91
CA ALA A 318 4.21 10.95 -10.99
C ALA A 318 4.59 11.98 -12.09
N ASP A 319 3.82 12.07 -13.17
CA ASP A 319 3.99 13.08 -14.21
C ASP A 319 3.41 14.45 -13.82
N GLN A 320 2.34 14.50 -13.01
CA GLN A 320 1.80 15.76 -12.50
C GLN A 320 2.68 16.39 -11.41
N GLU A 321 3.33 15.62 -10.55
CA GLU A 321 4.37 16.15 -9.63
C GLU A 321 5.57 16.75 -10.41
N LYS A 322 5.91 16.18 -11.56
CA LYS A 322 6.92 16.76 -12.48
C LYS A 322 6.40 17.98 -13.26
N LYS A 323 5.09 18.04 -13.55
CA LYS A 323 4.44 19.16 -14.28
C LYS A 323 4.02 20.31 -13.39
N ALA A 324 3.80 20.14 -12.09
CA ALA A 324 3.54 21.24 -11.14
C ALA A 324 4.71 22.20 -10.98
N GLN A 325 5.89 21.85 -11.53
CA GLN A 325 7.04 22.77 -11.72
C GLN A 325 7.06 23.46 -13.09
N ARG A 326 6.11 23.18 -13.99
CA ARG A 326 5.94 23.87 -15.28
C ARG A 326 4.47 24.14 -15.49
N SER A 327 4.09 25.39 -15.31
CA SER A 327 2.75 25.91 -15.64
C SER A 327 2.44 25.69 -17.12
N GLU A 328 1.56 24.74 -17.41
CA GLU A 328 0.66 24.78 -18.59
C GLU A 328 -0.40 23.69 -18.42
N VAL A 329 -1.61 24.14 -18.13
CA VAL A 329 -2.82 23.30 -18.12
C VAL A 329 -3.16 23.00 -19.59
N GLN A 330 -2.86 21.80 -20.06
CA GLN A 330 -3.49 21.29 -21.27
C GLN A 330 -4.89 20.80 -20.92
N ASN A 331 -5.92 21.51 -21.39
CA ASN A 331 -7.31 21.07 -21.43
C ASN A 331 -7.37 19.81 -22.31
N GLU A 332 -7.50 18.64 -21.70
CA GLU A 332 -7.95 17.46 -22.42
C GLU A 332 -9.39 17.70 -22.89
N SER A 333 -9.64 17.49 -24.17
CA SER A 333 -10.99 17.58 -24.76
C SER A 333 -11.91 16.60 -24.01
N PRO A 334 -13.11 17.03 -23.58
CA PRO A 334 -14.00 16.16 -22.83
C PRO A 334 -14.34 14.92 -23.67
N GLU A 335 -14.24 13.74 -23.08
CA GLU A 335 -14.60 12.46 -23.69
C GLU A 335 -16.03 12.52 -24.25
N GLN A 336 -16.19 12.32 -25.56
CA GLN A 336 -17.46 12.34 -26.25
C GLN A 336 -17.56 11.16 -27.21
N TRP A 337 -18.70 10.48 -27.21
CA TRP A 337 -19.00 9.38 -28.12
C TRP A 337 -20.24 9.67 -28.91
N LEU A 338 -20.26 9.22 -30.17
CA LEU A 338 -21.41 9.29 -31.05
C LEU A 338 -22.12 7.93 -31.05
N ILE A 339 -23.40 7.94 -30.69
CA ILE A 339 -24.26 6.76 -30.64
C ILE A 339 -25.15 6.72 -31.88
N THR A 340 -25.05 5.66 -32.65
CA THR A 340 -25.88 5.44 -33.85
C THR A 340 -27.26 4.90 -33.49
N ASP A 341 -28.16 4.81 -34.46
CA ASP A 341 -29.48 4.19 -34.34
C ASP A 341 -29.44 2.70 -33.96
N GLN A 342 -28.31 2.04 -34.20
CA GLN A 342 -28.08 0.64 -33.79
C GLN A 342 -27.61 0.51 -32.33
N GLY A 343 -27.49 1.61 -31.58
CA GLY A 343 -27.10 1.61 -30.16
C GLY A 343 -25.61 1.42 -29.90
N GLN A 344 -24.80 1.36 -30.97
CA GLN A 344 -23.37 1.15 -30.87
C GLN A 344 -22.59 2.39 -31.28
N GLY A 345 -21.61 2.75 -30.45
CA GLY A 345 -20.48 3.61 -30.80
C GLY A 345 -19.19 2.80 -30.63
N GLN A 346 -18.11 3.16 -31.36
CA GLN A 346 -16.82 2.50 -31.16
C GLN A 346 -16.29 2.82 -29.76
N ASN A 347 -16.00 1.79 -28.95
CA ASN A 347 -15.44 1.89 -27.60
C ASN A 347 -16.27 2.75 -26.62
N THR A 348 -17.61 2.66 -26.66
CA THR A 348 -18.46 3.39 -25.72
C THR A 348 -18.45 2.73 -24.34
N PRO A 349 -18.37 3.52 -23.24
CA PRO A 349 -18.39 2.99 -21.88
C PRO A 349 -19.75 2.45 -21.43
N VAL A 350 -20.79 2.68 -22.24
CA VAL A 350 -22.17 2.22 -22.03
C VAL A 350 -22.78 1.77 -23.37
N GLN A 351 -23.65 0.78 -23.31
CA GLN A 351 -24.40 0.30 -24.44
C GLN A 351 -25.85 0.75 -24.33
N PHE A 352 -26.39 1.27 -25.44
CA PHE A 352 -27.80 1.62 -25.56
C PHE A 352 -28.52 0.65 -26.48
N THR A 353 -29.78 0.33 -26.15
CA THR A 353 -30.67 -0.44 -27.01
C THR A 353 -31.87 0.42 -27.34
N PHE A 354 -32.16 0.60 -28.64
CA PHE A 354 -33.30 1.32 -29.15
C PHE A 354 -34.32 0.30 -29.71
N THR A 355 -35.51 0.28 -29.14
CA THR A 355 -36.55 -0.68 -29.52
C THR A 355 -37.84 0.09 -29.84
N PRO A 356 -38.37 0.02 -31.08
CA PRO A 356 -39.72 0.52 -31.41
C PRO A 356 -40.77 -0.23 -30.58
N VAL A 357 -41.72 0.49 -30.03
CA VAL A 357 -42.81 -0.07 -29.21
C VAL A 357 -44.13 0.62 -29.52
N ASP A 358 -45.25 -0.11 -29.36
CA ASP A 358 -46.60 0.40 -29.64
C ASP A 358 -47.26 1.08 -28.42
N SER A 359 -46.69 0.88 -27.23
CA SER A 359 -47.25 1.43 -25.98
C SER A 359 -46.14 1.71 -24.95
N LEU A 360 -46.44 2.60 -24.00
CA LEU A 360 -45.60 2.88 -22.87
C LEU A 360 -45.62 1.70 -21.86
N GLY A 361 -44.43 1.27 -21.42
CA GLY A 361 -44.26 0.34 -20.31
C GLY A 361 -43.77 1.07 -19.06
N GLU A 362 -43.26 0.31 -18.11
CA GLU A 362 -42.60 0.90 -16.92
C GLU A 362 -41.36 1.68 -17.34
N SER A 363 -41.33 2.95 -16.94
CA SER A 363 -40.12 3.81 -17.04
C SER A 363 -39.38 3.82 -15.73
N GLY A 364 -38.06 3.91 -15.79
CA GLY A 364 -37.21 3.91 -14.60
C GLY A 364 -35.84 4.55 -14.88
N PRO A 365 -34.92 4.43 -13.94
CA PRO A 365 -33.57 4.96 -14.12
C PRO A 365 -32.86 4.40 -15.35
N ASP A 366 -33.16 3.16 -15.74
CA ASP A 366 -32.46 2.44 -16.81
C ASP A 366 -33.24 2.38 -18.14
N VAL A 367 -34.47 2.92 -18.16
CA VAL A 367 -35.35 2.87 -19.31
C VAL A 367 -36.13 4.17 -19.47
N ILE A 368 -36.05 4.76 -20.64
CA ILE A 368 -36.90 5.90 -21.04
C ILE A 368 -37.67 5.60 -22.33
N TYR A 369 -38.77 6.32 -22.52
CA TYR A 369 -39.58 6.28 -23.74
C TYR A 369 -39.58 7.68 -24.36
N VAL A 370 -39.35 7.76 -25.66
CA VAL A 370 -39.31 9.01 -26.41
C VAL A 370 -40.07 8.89 -27.74
N PRO A 371 -40.66 9.97 -28.22
CA PRO A 371 -41.22 9.99 -29.58
C PRO A 371 -40.12 9.72 -30.61
N THR A 372 -40.31 8.74 -31.49
CA THR A 372 -39.30 8.39 -32.49
C THR A 372 -38.92 9.56 -33.38
N GLU A 373 -39.87 10.44 -33.68
CA GLU A 373 -39.69 11.64 -34.49
C GLU A 373 -38.77 12.72 -33.89
N LEU A 374 -38.55 12.66 -32.56
CA LEU A 374 -37.64 13.57 -31.86
C LEU A 374 -36.20 13.08 -31.79
N LEU A 375 -35.90 11.86 -32.28
CA LEU A 375 -34.58 11.30 -32.29
C LEU A 375 -33.78 11.75 -33.52
N GLU A 376 -32.75 12.53 -33.29
CA GLU A 376 -31.80 12.99 -34.31
C GLU A 376 -30.45 12.29 -34.10
N PHE A 377 -30.15 11.30 -34.94
CA PHE A 377 -28.88 10.57 -34.88
C PHE A 377 -27.77 11.29 -35.67
N PRO A 378 -26.47 11.19 -35.22
CA PRO A 378 -26.00 10.47 -34.03
C PRO A 378 -26.30 11.22 -32.72
N LEU A 379 -26.67 10.48 -31.70
CA LEU A 379 -26.77 11.02 -30.35
C LEU A 379 -25.36 11.20 -29.76
N LYS A 380 -25.18 12.19 -28.87
CA LYS A 380 -23.90 12.43 -28.20
C LYS A 380 -23.97 11.93 -26.76
N LEU A 381 -23.04 11.04 -26.40
CA LEU A 381 -22.80 10.63 -25.01
C LEU A 381 -21.59 11.40 -24.46
N ARG A 382 -21.76 12.09 -23.34
CA ARG A 382 -20.68 12.89 -22.74
C ARG A 382 -20.83 13.08 -21.24
N ARG A 383 -19.78 13.53 -20.60
CA ARG A 383 -19.80 13.96 -19.20
C ARG A 383 -20.43 15.34 -19.03
N LEU A 384 -20.75 15.67 -17.75
CA LEU A 384 -21.24 17.00 -17.35
C LEU A 384 -20.26 18.10 -17.76
N GLN A 385 -20.82 19.18 -18.33
CA GLN A 385 -20.08 20.42 -18.61
C GLN A 385 -20.66 21.59 -17.80
N THR A 386 -19.83 22.58 -17.55
CA THR A 386 -20.25 23.80 -16.84
C THR A 386 -21.36 24.50 -17.62
N GLY A 387 -22.50 24.74 -16.98
CA GLY A 387 -23.62 25.43 -17.59
C GLY A 387 -24.73 24.50 -18.10
N ASP A 388 -24.55 23.18 -18.09
CA ASP A 388 -25.53 22.20 -18.53
C ASP A 388 -26.87 22.36 -17.81
N VAL A 389 -27.94 22.36 -18.62
CA VAL A 389 -29.31 22.50 -18.17
C VAL A 389 -30.22 21.50 -18.87
N PHE A 390 -31.23 21.03 -18.18
CA PHE A 390 -32.29 20.19 -18.72
C PHE A 390 -33.64 20.50 -18.07
N HIS A 391 -34.71 19.88 -18.52
CA HIS A 391 -36.06 19.99 -17.96
C HIS A 391 -36.40 18.64 -17.32
N PRO A 392 -36.19 18.46 -15.99
CA PRO A 392 -36.43 17.15 -15.36
C PRO A 392 -37.86 16.66 -15.61
N PHE A 393 -38.01 15.42 -16.07
CA PHE A 393 -39.33 14.80 -16.31
C PHE A 393 -40.18 14.86 -15.03
N GLY A 394 -41.38 15.40 -15.11
CA GLY A 394 -42.29 15.62 -13.99
C GLY A 394 -41.89 16.76 -13.03
N GLY A 395 -40.91 17.59 -13.41
CA GLY A 395 -40.43 18.68 -12.61
C GLY A 395 -40.79 20.07 -13.15
N PRO A 396 -40.73 21.13 -12.30
CA PRO A 396 -41.05 22.48 -12.74
C PRO A 396 -39.94 23.10 -13.57
N GLY A 397 -40.04 23.07 -14.90
CA GLY A 397 -39.24 23.89 -15.82
C GLY A 397 -37.72 23.56 -15.84
N LYS A 398 -36.95 24.54 -16.32
CA LYS A 398 -35.52 24.43 -16.60
C LYS A 398 -34.68 24.38 -15.31
N LYS A 399 -33.76 23.39 -15.20
CA LYS A 399 -32.91 23.21 -14.04
C LYS A 399 -31.45 22.96 -14.45
N LYS A 400 -30.47 23.58 -13.75
CA LYS A 400 -29.06 23.25 -13.93
C LYS A 400 -28.80 21.81 -13.45
N ILE A 401 -28.07 21.01 -14.22
CA ILE A 401 -27.76 19.61 -13.84
C ILE A 401 -26.93 19.57 -12.56
N SER A 402 -26.02 20.52 -12.34
CA SER A 402 -25.26 20.63 -11.08
C SER A 402 -26.19 20.84 -9.85
N LYS A 403 -27.29 21.60 -10.01
CA LYS A 403 -28.30 21.78 -8.96
C LYS A 403 -29.15 20.50 -8.78
N PHE A 404 -29.51 19.83 -9.89
CA PHE A 404 -30.21 18.56 -9.85
C PHE A 404 -29.38 17.49 -9.10
N PHE A 405 -28.10 17.35 -9.38
CA PHE A 405 -27.20 16.44 -8.65
C PHE A 405 -27.09 16.75 -7.16
N LYS A 406 -27.18 18.04 -6.78
CA LYS A 406 -27.17 18.45 -5.39
C LYS A 406 -28.47 18.04 -4.68
N ASP A 407 -29.62 18.21 -5.35
CA ASP A 407 -30.92 17.86 -4.82
C ASP A 407 -31.09 16.34 -4.67
N GLU A 408 -30.54 15.55 -5.63
CA GLU A 408 -30.45 14.08 -5.57
C GLU A 408 -29.37 13.59 -4.57
N ARG A 409 -28.67 14.49 -3.87
CA ARG A 409 -27.64 14.20 -2.86
C ARG A 409 -26.51 13.31 -3.37
N LEU A 410 -26.20 13.36 -4.67
CA LEU A 410 -25.14 12.54 -5.25
C LEU A 410 -23.76 12.92 -4.68
N SER A 411 -22.92 11.90 -4.44
CA SER A 411 -21.51 12.09 -4.09
C SER A 411 -20.73 12.73 -5.24
N LEU A 412 -19.57 13.32 -4.94
CA LEU A 412 -18.68 13.86 -5.98
C LEU A 412 -18.18 12.77 -6.95
N VAL A 413 -17.91 11.57 -6.44
CA VAL A 413 -17.49 10.43 -7.27
C VAL A 413 -18.59 10.05 -8.24
N ARG A 414 -19.83 9.91 -7.76
CA ARG A 414 -20.97 9.54 -8.60
C ARG A 414 -21.29 10.60 -9.66
N LYS A 415 -21.20 11.90 -9.30
CA LYS A 415 -21.39 13.00 -10.27
C LYS A 415 -20.45 12.92 -11.47
N ASN A 416 -19.19 12.55 -11.25
CA ASN A 416 -18.19 12.42 -12.29
C ASN A 416 -18.39 11.15 -13.17
N LYS A 417 -19.10 10.15 -12.66
CA LYS A 417 -19.40 8.89 -13.36
C LYS A 417 -20.69 8.94 -14.17
N ILE A 418 -21.54 9.97 -14.00
CA ILE A 418 -22.82 10.08 -14.71
C ILE A 418 -22.61 10.53 -16.13
N TRP A 419 -23.29 9.85 -17.05
CA TRP A 419 -23.32 10.18 -18.46
C TRP A 419 -24.55 11.02 -18.80
N LEU A 420 -24.39 11.91 -19.77
CA LEU A 420 -25.46 12.69 -20.36
C LEU A 420 -25.64 12.23 -21.79
N LEU A 421 -26.87 11.80 -22.15
CA LEU A 421 -27.24 11.49 -23.52
C LEU A 421 -27.92 12.71 -24.13
N GLN A 422 -27.35 13.25 -25.20
CA GLN A 422 -27.77 14.48 -25.87
C GLN A 422 -28.26 14.19 -27.27
N CYS A 423 -29.39 14.78 -27.65
CA CYS A 423 -29.98 14.75 -28.97
C CYS A 423 -29.98 16.18 -29.55
N GLY A 424 -29.29 16.40 -30.65
CA GLY A 424 -29.01 17.75 -31.16
C GLY A 424 -28.32 18.59 -30.06
N ASP A 425 -28.86 19.77 -29.72
CA ASP A 425 -28.36 20.63 -28.68
C ASP A 425 -29.06 20.43 -27.31
N ARG A 426 -29.93 19.42 -27.17
CA ARG A 426 -30.75 19.20 -25.98
C ARG A 426 -30.27 17.97 -25.24
N ILE A 427 -30.07 18.09 -23.93
CA ILE A 427 -29.87 16.92 -23.08
C ILE A 427 -31.19 16.17 -22.99
N MET A 428 -31.19 14.93 -23.42
CA MET A 428 -32.38 14.07 -23.45
C MET A 428 -32.51 13.23 -22.19
N TRP A 429 -31.37 12.77 -21.68
CA TRP A 429 -31.33 11.87 -20.52
C TRP A 429 -30.09 12.09 -19.67
N VAL A 430 -30.28 12.28 -18.36
CA VAL A 430 -29.26 12.10 -17.34
C VAL A 430 -29.25 10.61 -17.05
N VAL A 431 -28.35 9.86 -17.71
CA VAL A 431 -28.37 8.39 -17.79
C VAL A 431 -28.33 7.77 -16.39
N GLY A 432 -29.21 6.81 -16.15
CA GLY A 432 -29.36 6.17 -14.84
C GLY A 432 -30.09 7.01 -13.79
N LEU A 433 -30.63 8.20 -14.15
CA LEU A 433 -31.33 9.06 -13.21
C LEU A 433 -32.66 9.58 -13.76
N ARG A 434 -32.66 10.53 -14.70
CA ARG A 434 -33.89 11.21 -15.13
C ARG A 434 -33.85 11.65 -16.57
N ALA A 435 -34.99 11.40 -17.30
CA ALA A 435 -35.20 11.93 -18.66
C ALA A 435 -35.54 13.43 -18.63
N ASP A 436 -35.47 14.05 -19.79
CA ASP A 436 -35.91 15.45 -20.02
C ASP A 436 -37.37 15.48 -20.47
N GLU A 437 -38.15 16.38 -19.87
CA GLU A 437 -39.59 16.54 -20.13
C GLU A 437 -39.91 16.87 -21.61
N ARG A 438 -38.99 17.51 -22.33
CA ARG A 438 -39.15 17.86 -23.74
C ARG A 438 -39.22 16.65 -24.67
N PHE A 439 -38.77 15.49 -24.17
CA PHE A 439 -38.84 14.20 -24.87
C PHE A 439 -39.97 13.30 -24.35
N ARG A 440 -40.91 13.86 -23.58
CA ARG A 440 -42.09 13.14 -23.10
C ARG A 440 -42.93 12.67 -24.28
N VAL A 441 -43.39 11.44 -24.20
CA VAL A 441 -44.33 10.87 -25.18
C VAL A 441 -45.72 11.44 -24.94
N PRO A 442 -46.30 12.22 -25.87
CA PRO A 442 -47.70 12.68 -25.77
C PRO A 442 -48.68 11.55 -26.08
N ASP A 443 -49.91 11.66 -25.55
CA ASP A 443 -50.95 10.62 -25.75
C ASP A 443 -51.31 10.39 -27.23
N SER A 444 -51.05 11.35 -28.10
CA SER A 444 -51.30 11.28 -29.54
C SER A 444 -50.13 10.69 -30.35
N CYS A 445 -49.03 10.29 -29.71
CA CYS A 445 -47.83 9.81 -30.38
C CYS A 445 -48.08 8.43 -31.03
N LYS A 446 -47.74 8.31 -32.32
CA LYS A 446 -47.92 7.06 -33.09
C LYS A 446 -46.70 6.16 -33.16
N ALA A 447 -45.53 6.71 -32.92
CA ALA A 447 -44.28 5.96 -32.99
C ALA A 447 -43.42 6.26 -31.75
N ILE A 448 -43.21 5.25 -30.95
CA ILE A 448 -42.46 5.36 -29.65
C ILE A 448 -41.23 4.51 -29.74
N THR A 449 -40.10 5.07 -29.29
CA THR A 449 -38.85 4.32 -29.12
C THR A 449 -38.55 4.18 -27.62
N LYS A 450 -38.41 2.93 -27.17
CA LYS A 450 -37.87 2.58 -25.88
C LYS A 450 -36.35 2.63 -25.95
N ILE A 451 -35.71 3.35 -25.03
CA ILE A 451 -34.25 3.43 -24.89
C ILE A 451 -33.88 2.82 -23.56
N SER A 452 -33.07 1.77 -23.57
CA SER A 452 -32.47 1.19 -22.36
C SER A 452 -30.97 1.23 -22.47
N TRP A 453 -30.28 1.25 -21.30
CA TRP A 453 -28.82 1.28 -21.23
C TRP A 453 -28.29 0.18 -20.31
N ARG A 454 -27.05 -0.21 -20.56
CA ARG A 454 -26.23 -1.08 -19.67
C ARG A 454 -24.83 -0.57 -19.65
N SER A 455 -24.12 -0.74 -18.52
CA SER A 455 -22.68 -0.53 -18.46
C SER A 455 -22.02 -1.51 -19.42
N ALA A 456 -21.06 -1.04 -20.21
CA ALA A 456 -20.15 -1.95 -20.91
C ALA A 456 -19.13 -2.42 -19.86
N GLU A 457 -19.26 -3.67 -19.43
CA GLU A 457 -18.23 -4.32 -18.61
C GLU A 457 -16.95 -4.54 -19.39
#